data_2afa7f6e9ef2f1f423656777ea850d22
#
_entry.id   2afa7f6e9ef2f1f423656777ea850d22
#
_cell.length_a   1.000
_cell.length_b   1.000
_cell.length_c   1.000
_cell.angle_alpha   90.00
_cell.angle_beta   90.00
_cell.angle_gamma   90.00
#
_symmetry.space_group_name_H-M   'P 1'
#
loop_
_entity.id
_entity.type
_entity.pdbx_description
1 polymer ?
#
loop_
_entity_poly.entity_id
_entity_poly.type
_entity_poly.pdbx_seq_one_letter_code
_entity_poly.pdbx_strand_id
1 'polypeptide(L)' 'MSNEYEHIPDVRDGLTRAQRVVLYVLDQTRKETGREYVPTAMLYGRVLEHMNISEAELYRILNSLGAADH' A
#
# COMPACT_ATOMS: atom_id res chain seq x y z
N MET A 1 -13.82 -3.72 18.40
CA MET A 1 -13.48 -3.95 18.04
C MET A 1 -12.88 -3.68 16.96
N SER A 2 -12.98 -4.06 16.19
CA SER A 2 -12.25 -3.79 15.06
C SER A 2 -12.22 -2.40 14.70
N ASN A 3 -13.03 -1.64 15.22
CA ASN A 3 -13.05 -0.31 14.87
C ASN A 3 -11.95 0.48 15.36
N GLU A 4 -11.32 0.04 16.38
CA GLU A 4 -10.30 0.80 16.94
C GLU A 4 -9.22 1.07 16.03
N TYR A 5 -8.75 0.08 15.33
CA TYR A 5 -7.62 0.38 14.50
C TYR A 5 -8.03 1.08 13.24
N GLU A 6 -9.29 1.05 12.91
CA GLU A 6 -9.72 1.75 11.74
C GLU A 6 -9.65 3.23 11.92
N HIS A 7 -10.21 3.75 12.98
CA HIS A 7 -10.24 5.18 13.05
C HIS A 7 -9.01 5.75 13.72
N ILE A 8 -8.38 5.02 14.57
CA ILE A 8 -7.21 5.55 15.18
C ILE A 8 -6.08 5.78 14.22
N PRO A 9 -5.70 4.79 13.43
CA PRO A 9 -4.62 5.03 12.48
C PRO A 9 -4.99 6.06 11.44
N ASP A 10 -6.24 6.05 10.99
CA ASP A 10 -6.63 6.99 9.98
C ASP A 10 -6.47 8.41 10.44
N VAL A 11 -6.87 8.67 11.65
CA VAL A 11 -6.79 10.02 12.15
C VAL A 11 -5.35 10.41 12.41
N ARG A 12 -4.57 9.49 12.97
CA ARG A 12 -3.22 9.84 13.30
C ARG A 12 -2.31 9.87 12.16
N ASP A 13 -2.40 8.85 11.30
CA ASP A 13 -1.48 8.74 10.19
C ASP A 13 -1.93 9.51 8.99
N GLY A 14 -3.20 9.85 8.90
CA GLY A 14 -3.70 10.49 7.72
C GLY A 14 -3.77 9.54 6.54
N LEU A 15 -3.73 8.25 6.79
CA LEU A 15 -3.74 7.28 5.70
C LEU A 15 -5.15 6.85 5.36
N THR A 16 -5.43 6.72 4.07
CA THR A 16 -6.69 6.19 3.63
C THR A 16 -6.61 4.68 3.66
N ARG A 17 -7.75 4.03 3.46
CA ARG A 17 -7.76 2.60 3.43
C ARG A 17 -6.90 2.08 2.30
N ALA A 18 -6.98 2.73 1.13
CA ALA A 18 -6.18 2.31 -0.01
C ALA A 18 -4.70 2.39 0.30
N GLN A 19 -4.28 3.46 0.95
CA GLN A 19 -2.88 3.60 1.31
C GLN A 19 -2.44 2.51 2.26
N ARG A 20 -3.31 2.12 3.17
CA ARG A 20 -2.97 1.07 4.11
C ARG A 20 -2.83 -0.26 3.43
N VAL A 21 -3.71 -0.57 2.48
CA VAL A 21 -3.63 -1.82 1.75
C VAL A 21 -2.33 -1.87 0.97
N VAL A 22 -1.99 -0.76 0.30
CA VAL A 22 -0.75 -0.72 -0.48
C VAL A 22 0.46 -0.93 0.41
N LEU A 23 0.49 -0.28 1.56
CA LEU A 23 1.60 -0.45 2.48
C LEU A 23 1.71 -1.88 2.99
N TYR A 24 0.58 -2.47 3.29
CA TYR A 24 0.56 -3.84 3.78
C TYR A 24 1.12 -4.79 2.71
N VAL A 25 0.65 -4.64 1.48
CA VAL A 25 1.09 -5.51 0.40
C VAL A 25 2.56 -5.29 0.11
N LEU A 26 3.00 -4.04 0.14
CA LEU A 26 4.40 -3.73 -0.09
C LEU A 26 5.28 -4.41 0.95
N ASP A 27 4.88 -4.32 2.21
CA ASP A 27 5.64 -4.93 3.28
C ASP A 27 5.68 -6.45 3.14
N GLN A 28 4.54 -7.05 2.80
CA GLN A 28 4.50 -8.48 2.61
C GLN A 28 5.39 -8.91 1.45
N THR A 29 5.39 -8.15 0.38
CA THR A 29 6.19 -8.49 -0.79
C THR A 29 7.68 -8.39 -0.46
N ARG A 30 8.06 -7.38 0.29
CA ARG A 30 9.45 -7.24 0.69
C ARG A 30 9.90 -8.41 1.54
N LYS A 31 9.04 -8.86 2.43
CA LYS A 31 9.38 -9.98 3.28
C LYS A 31 9.51 -11.26 2.48
N GLU A 32 8.64 -11.44 1.50
CA GLU A 32 8.68 -12.65 0.70
C GLU A 32 9.89 -12.70 -0.21
N THR A 33 10.24 -11.58 -0.80
CA THR A 33 11.33 -11.56 -1.76
C THR A 33 12.68 -11.28 -1.10
N GLY A 34 12.66 -10.79 0.11
CA GLY A 34 13.88 -10.42 0.78
C GLY A 34 14.53 -9.19 0.21
N ARG A 35 13.78 -8.39 -0.56
CA ARG A 35 14.31 -7.20 -1.18
C ARG A 35 13.55 -5.98 -0.74
N GLU A 36 14.28 -4.87 -0.65
CA GLU A 36 13.65 -3.63 -0.30
C GLU A 36 12.89 -3.06 -1.48
N TYR A 37 13.43 -3.22 -2.66
CA TYR A 37 12.80 -2.66 -3.85
C TYR A 37 11.79 -3.65 -4.43
N VAL A 38 10.60 -3.16 -4.70
CA VAL A 38 9.56 -3.97 -5.30
C VAL A 38 9.13 -3.28 -6.58
N PRO A 39 9.26 -3.93 -7.73
CA PRO A 39 8.80 -3.32 -8.98
C PRO A 39 7.32 -3.00 -8.91
N THR A 40 6.95 -1.86 -9.46
CA THR A 40 5.56 -1.41 -9.38
C THR A 40 4.61 -2.41 -10.04
N ALA A 41 5.04 -3.02 -11.13
CA ALA A 41 4.18 -3.98 -11.81
C ALA A 41 3.85 -5.17 -10.92
N MET A 42 4.83 -5.65 -10.17
CA MET A 42 4.60 -6.75 -9.26
C MET A 42 3.68 -6.30 -8.12
N LEU A 43 3.94 -5.12 -7.60
CA LEU A 43 3.12 -4.60 -6.53
C LEU A 43 1.67 -4.43 -6.98
N TYR A 44 1.49 -3.92 -8.19
CA TYR A 44 0.16 -3.71 -8.72
C TYR A 44 -0.61 -5.03 -8.80
N GLY A 45 0.02 -6.07 -9.31
CA GLY A 45 -0.63 -7.37 -9.40
C GLY A 45 -1.06 -7.89 -8.05
N ARG A 46 -0.24 -7.67 -7.04
CA ARG A 46 -0.57 -8.14 -5.70
C ARG A 46 -1.66 -7.30 -5.05
N VAL A 47 -1.62 -5.99 -5.26
CA VAL A 47 -2.65 -5.13 -4.70
C VAL A 47 -4.01 -5.45 -5.28
N LEU A 48 -4.04 -5.85 -6.55
CA LEU A 48 -5.30 -6.20 -7.18
C LEU A 48 -5.98 -7.39 -6.53
N GLU A 49 -5.25 -8.19 -5.78
CA GLU A 49 -5.85 -9.29 -5.06
C GLU A 49 -6.64 -8.80 -3.87
N HIS A 50 -6.41 -7.58 -3.44
CA HIS A 50 -7.05 -7.03 -2.25
C HIS A 50 -8.05 -5.94 -2.57
N MET A 51 -7.89 -5.24 -3.66
CA MET A 51 -8.79 -4.15 -4.00
C MET A 51 -8.70 -3.83 -5.47
N ASN A 52 -9.77 -3.24 -5.99
CA ASN A 52 -9.83 -2.83 -7.37
C ASN A 52 -9.25 -1.44 -7.48
N ILE A 53 -8.19 -1.30 -8.26
CA ILE A 53 -7.49 -0.04 -8.34
C ILE A 53 -6.78 0.01 -9.69
N SER A 54 -6.73 1.18 -10.29
CA SER A 54 -6.01 1.34 -11.55
C SER A 54 -4.54 1.57 -11.27
N GLU A 55 -3.74 1.38 -12.30
CA GLU A 55 -2.31 1.60 -12.16
C GLU A 55 -2.02 3.05 -11.81
N ALA A 56 -2.76 3.98 -12.43
CA ALA A 56 -2.56 5.38 -12.15
C ALA A 56 -2.87 5.71 -10.69
N GLU A 57 -3.90 5.07 -10.17
CA GLU A 57 -4.25 5.28 -8.79
C GLU A 57 -3.14 4.75 -7.89
N LEU A 58 -2.58 3.60 -8.21
CA LEU A 58 -1.50 3.05 -7.43
C LEU A 58 -0.32 3.99 -7.41
N TYR A 59 0.02 4.58 -8.56
CA TYR A 59 1.12 5.53 -8.61
C TYR A 59 0.85 6.73 -7.73
N ARG A 60 -0.37 7.22 -7.73
CA ARG A 60 -0.71 8.35 -6.87
C ARG A 60 -0.56 8.00 -5.41
N ILE A 61 -0.97 6.79 -5.05
CA ILE A 61 -0.85 6.34 -3.67
C ILE A 61 0.62 6.23 -3.28
N LEU A 62 1.43 5.65 -4.15
CA LEU A 62 2.85 5.51 -3.85
C LEU A 62 3.52 6.86 -3.71
N ASN A 63 3.14 7.82 -4.55
CA ASN A 63 3.67 9.15 -4.41
C ASN A 63 3.30 9.77 -3.08
N SER A 64 2.06 9.59 -2.67
CA SER A 64 1.61 10.18 -1.41
C SER A 64 2.32 9.54 -0.22
N LEU A 65 2.80 8.33 -0.38
CA LEU A 65 3.51 7.66 0.69
C LEU A 65 5.01 7.91 0.62
N GLY A 66 5.44 8.61 -0.40
CA GLY A 66 6.86 8.87 -0.55
C GLY A 66 7.65 7.67 -1.02
N ALA A 67 6.97 6.69 -1.61
CA ALA A 67 7.63 5.46 -2.00
C ALA A 67 7.82 5.31 -3.49
N ALA A 68 7.35 6.27 -4.25
CA ALA A 68 7.33 6.11 -5.69
C ALA A 68 8.61 6.42 -6.39
N ASP A 69 9.51 7.05 -5.72
CA ASP A 69 10.73 7.45 -6.40
C ASP A 69 11.83 6.44 -6.23
N HIS A 70 11.52 5.24 -5.98
CA HIS A 70 12.54 4.22 -5.82
C HIS A 70 12.80 3.42 -7.06
#